data_9d85d75d7c3e4a46b1525692eaa8b160
#
_entry.id   9d85d75d7c3e4a46b1525692eaa8b160
#
_cell.length_a   1.000
_cell.length_b   1.000
_cell.length_c   1.000
_cell.angle_alpha   90.00
_cell.angle_beta   90.00
_cell.angle_gamma   90.00
#
_symmetry.space_group_name_H-M   'P 1'
#
loop_
_entity.id
_entity.type
_entity.pdbx_description
1 polymer ?
#
loop_
_entity_poly.entity_id
_entity_poly.type
_entity_poly.pdbx_seq_one_letter_code
_entity_poly.pdbx_strand_id
1 'polypeptide(L)'
;MLHLDNAAEFKSKALRAGCPQYGIELMYRPAGKPNFGGYIERLNRTLMERLRGLPGATRSSPKGHKARASEQRAGLTLGEFEAWLALEIAQRHHHSKLRDLMGATPASSWDALTEPTPTPTRRLQGTFEEATRFLIQ
;
A
#
# COMPACT_ATOMS: atom_id res chain seq x y z
N MET A 1 9.57 1.89 11.93
CA MET A 1 9.42 3.28 11.48
C MET A 1 8.44 3.32 10.31
N LEU A 2 7.49 4.26 10.30
CA LEU A 2 6.51 4.46 9.23
C LEU A 2 6.73 5.83 8.61
N HIS A 3 7.06 5.86 7.32
CA HIS A 3 7.23 7.09 6.55
C HIS A 3 5.91 7.53 5.94
N LEU A 4 5.49 8.75 6.24
CA LEU A 4 4.22 9.31 5.79
C LEU A 4 4.44 10.62 5.04
N ASP A 5 3.51 10.97 4.17
CA ASP A 5 3.45 12.32 3.64
C ASP A 5 2.79 13.29 4.65
N ASN A 6 2.64 14.55 4.25
CA ASN A 6 2.09 15.58 5.12
C ASN A 6 0.57 15.74 4.99
N ALA A 7 -0.14 14.76 4.42
CA ALA A 7 -1.59 14.80 4.30
C ALA A 7 -2.26 14.85 5.68
N ALA A 8 -3.43 15.50 5.75
CA ALA A 8 -4.11 15.77 7.01
C ALA A 8 -4.52 14.49 7.75
N GLU A 9 -4.92 13.46 7.01
CA GLU A 9 -5.30 12.14 7.53
C GLU A 9 -4.17 11.47 8.30
N PHE A 10 -2.91 11.63 7.86
CA PHE A 10 -1.74 11.08 8.55
C PHE A 10 -1.30 11.89 9.78
N LYS A 11 -1.93 13.02 10.04
CA LYS A 11 -1.70 13.85 11.22
C LYS A 11 -2.76 13.66 12.30
N SER A 12 -3.64 12.67 12.14
CA SER A 12 -4.71 12.38 13.08
C SER A 12 -4.17 12.08 14.48
N LYS A 13 -4.93 12.46 15.52
CA LYS A 13 -4.59 12.16 16.92
C LYS A 13 -4.51 10.64 17.15
N ALA A 14 -5.43 9.88 16.53
CA ALA A 14 -5.47 8.43 16.64
C ALA A 14 -4.16 7.77 16.15
N LEU A 15 -3.67 8.16 14.98
CA LEU A 15 -2.42 7.62 14.44
C LEU A 15 -1.23 7.97 15.34
N ARG A 16 -1.15 9.21 15.81
CA ARG A 16 -0.07 9.69 16.69
C ARG A 16 -0.08 9.02 18.07
N ALA A 17 -1.24 8.67 18.58
CA ALA A 17 -1.37 7.97 19.85
C ALA A 17 -1.16 6.45 19.70
N GLY A 18 -1.66 5.84 18.62
CA GLY A 18 -1.60 4.40 18.40
C GLY A 18 -0.20 3.90 18.03
N CYS A 19 0.47 4.56 17.10
CA CYS A 19 1.77 4.08 16.62
C CYS A 19 2.82 3.87 17.72
N PRO A 20 3.03 4.80 18.67
CA PRO A 20 3.99 4.59 19.76
C PRO A 20 3.65 3.41 20.66
N GLN A 21 2.36 3.11 20.88
CA GLN A 21 1.94 1.96 21.70
C GLN A 21 2.39 0.61 21.10
N TYR A 22 2.54 0.57 19.79
CA TYR A 22 3.07 -0.59 19.06
C TYR A 22 4.57 -0.47 18.73
N GLY A 23 5.24 0.53 19.30
CA GLY A 23 6.65 0.80 19.03
C GLY A 23 6.94 1.22 17.58
N ILE A 24 5.95 1.82 16.92
CA ILE A 24 6.08 2.33 15.55
C ILE A 24 6.43 3.81 15.62
N GLU A 25 7.62 4.15 15.14
CA GLU A 25 8.06 5.53 14.98
C GLU A 25 7.43 6.13 13.72
N LEU A 26 6.85 7.33 13.86
CA LEU A 26 6.30 8.10 12.74
C LEU A 26 7.31 9.11 12.22
N MET A 27 7.60 9.05 10.94
CA MET A 27 8.44 10.03 10.26
C MET A 27 7.66 10.67 9.11
N TYR A 28 7.59 12.00 9.12
CA TYR A 28 6.91 12.74 8.08
C TYR A 28 7.90 13.24 7.03
N ARG A 29 7.49 13.17 5.78
CA ARG A 29 8.27 13.66 4.65
C ARG A 29 8.61 15.15 4.84
N PRO A 30 9.86 15.56 4.61
CA PRO A 30 10.20 16.99 4.59
C PRO A 30 9.36 17.72 3.54
N ALA A 31 8.85 18.91 3.91
CA ALA A 31 8.10 19.75 3.00
C ALA A 31 8.94 20.12 1.76
N GLY A 32 8.33 20.08 0.58
CA GLY A 32 8.99 20.46 -0.67
C GLY A 32 10.00 19.45 -1.23
N LYS A 33 10.09 18.23 -0.67
CA LYS A 33 10.99 17.19 -1.18
C LYS A 33 10.19 15.98 -1.73
N PRO A 34 9.78 16.00 -3.00
CA PRO A 34 8.97 14.93 -3.62
C PRO A 34 9.69 13.59 -3.70
N ASN A 35 11.01 13.55 -3.75
CA ASN A 35 11.81 12.35 -3.94
C ASN A 35 11.63 11.28 -2.84
N PHE A 36 11.16 11.67 -1.66
CA PHE A 36 10.94 10.75 -0.54
C PHE A 36 9.76 9.77 -0.76
N GLY A 37 8.92 9.97 -1.77
CA GLY A 37 7.78 9.10 -2.08
C GLY A 37 7.91 8.31 -3.38
N GLY A 38 9.04 8.39 -4.07
CA GLY A 38 9.21 7.82 -5.41
C GLY A 38 8.94 6.31 -5.50
N TYR A 39 9.24 5.54 -4.46
CA TYR A 39 8.98 4.09 -4.44
C TYR A 39 7.49 3.78 -4.36
N ILE A 40 6.76 4.40 -3.45
CA ILE A 40 5.32 4.17 -3.30
C ILE A 40 4.54 4.70 -4.51
N GLU A 41 4.95 5.83 -5.09
CA GLU A 41 4.36 6.38 -6.30
C GLU A 41 4.53 5.43 -7.50
N ARG A 42 5.70 4.80 -7.59
CA ARG A 42 6.01 3.82 -8.63
C ARG A 42 5.22 2.53 -8.45
N LEU A 43 5.11 2.05 -7.21
CA LEU A 43 4.27 0.91 -6.88
C LEU A 43 2.80 1.20 -7.25
N ASN A 44 2.27 2.34 -6.83
CA ASN A 44 0.91 2.75 -7.15
C ASN A 44 0.69 2.83 -8.67
N ARG A 45 1.64 3.38 -9.42
CA ARG A 45 1.56 3.40 -10.89
C ARG A 45 1.48 1.99 -11.46
N THR A 46 2.34 1.08 -11.02
CA THR A 46 2.34 -0.32 -11.45
C THR A 46 1.02 -1.01 -11.16
N LEU A 47 0.47 -0.83 -9.95
CA LEU A 47 -0.83 -1.37 -9.59
C LEU A 47 -1.96 -0.76 -10.43
N MET A 48 -1.94 0.55 -10.65
CA MET A 48 -2.93 1.23 -11.49
C MET A 48 -2.88 0.77 -12.96
N GLU A 49 -1.71 0.47 -13.49
CA GLU A 49 -1.58 -0.09 -14.84
C GLU A 49 -2.22 -1.49 -14.92
N ARG A 50 -2.05 -2.31 -13.92
CA ARG A 50 -2.66 -3.64 -13.83
C ARG A 50 -4.17 -3.58 -13.64
N LEU A 51 -4.65 -2.63 -12.83
CA LEU A 51 -6.07 -2.35 -12.65
C LEU A 51 -6.80 -2.00 -13.95
N ARG A 52 -6.10 -1.41 -14.93
CA ARG A 52 -6.69 -1.06 -16.24
C ARG A 52 -7.21 -2.26 -17.04
N GLY A 53 -6.78 -3.46 -16.70
CA GLY A 53 -7.26 -4.70 -17.30
C GLY A 53 -8.58 -5.21 -16.72
N LEU A 54 -9.03 -4.66 -15.58
CA LEU A 54 -10.26 -5.12 -14.93
C LEU A 54 -11.51 -4.55 -15.60
N PRO A 55 -12.63 -5.31 -15.57
CA PRO A 55 -13.92 -4.80 -16.01
C PRO A 55 -14.31 -3.54 -15.24
N GLY A 56 -14.75 -2.51 -15.93
CA GLY A 56 -15.15 -1.25 -15.31
C GLY A 56 -14.00 -0.28 -14.98
N ALA A 57 -12.75 -0.66 -15.22
CA ALA A 57 -11.63 0.24 -14.99
C ALA A 57 -11.68 1.48 -15.90
N THR A 58 -11.49 2.65 -15.29
CA THR A 58 -11.37 3.92 -16.02
C THR A 58 -9.96 4.09 -16.56
N ARG A 59 -9.81 4.10 -17.87
CA ARG A 59 -8.49 4.11 -18.55
C ARG A 59 -7.77 5.45 -18.59
N SER A 60 -8.19 6.47 -17.98
CA SER A 60 -7.64 7.81 -17.86
C SER A 60 -8.75 8.86 -17.94
N SER A 61 -8.69 9.83 -17.04
CA SER A 61 -9.60 10.99 -16.93
C SER A 61 -11.06 10.70 -17.28
N PRO A 62 -11.90 10.45 -16.30
CA PRO A 62 -13.33 10.25 -16.54
C PRO A 62 -13.97 11.58 -16.94
N LYS A 63 -14.03 11.89 -18.23
CA LYS A 63 -14.84 12.99 -18.73
C LYS A 63 -16.11 12.41 -19.35
N GLY A 64 -17.25 12.59 -18.67
CA GLY A 64 -18.59 12.39 -19.21
C GLY A 64 -18.92 10.96 -19.64
N HIS A 65 -19.18 10.74 -20.91
CA HIS A 65 -19.68 9.47 -21.47
C HIS A 65 -18.79 8.23 -21.20
N LYS A 66 -17.48 8.42 -21.02
CA LYS A 66 -16.55 7.30 -20.75
C LYS A 66 -16.67 6.77 -19.31
N ALA A 67 -17.05 7.61 -18.35
CA ALA A 67 -17.30 7.21 -16.97
C ALA A 67 -18.54 6.29 -16.90
N ARG A 68 -19.65 6.68 -17.52
CA ARG A 68 -20.87 5.87 -17.61
C ARG A 68 -20.64 4.49 -18.24
N ALA A 69 -19.86 4.42 -19.31
CA ALA A 69 -19.53 3.15 -19.96
C ALA A 69 -18.66 2.25 -19.07
N SER A 70 -17.83 2.83 -18.20
CA SER A 70 -17.04 2.08 -17.19
C SER A 70 -17.92 1.54 -16.08
N GLU A 71 -18.83 2.36 -15.54
CA GLU A 71 -19.82 1.93 -14.53
C GLU A 71 -20.67 0.76 -15.00
N GLN A 72 -21.16 0.82 -16.25
CA GLN A 72 -21.94 -0.25 -16.86
C GLN A 72 -21.15 -1.56 -17.06
N ARG A 73 -19.83 -1.50 -17.10
CA ARG A 73 -18.92 -2.65 -17.20
C ARG A 73 -18.35 -3.08 -15.86
N ALA A 74 -18.64 -2.37 -14.79
CA ALA A 74 -18.23 -2.74 -13.45
C ALA A 74 -18.85 -4.09 -13.10
N GLY A 75 -18.04 -5.12 -13.02
CA GLY A 75 -18.46 -6.49 -12.78
C GLY A 75 -17.91 -7.10 -11.51
N LEU A 76 -17.10 -6.34 -10.76
CA LEU A 76 -16.51 -6.80 -9.51
C LEU A 76 -17.21 -6.15 -8.32
N THR A 77 -17.56 -6.96 -7.34
CA THR A 77 -17.90 -6.48 -6.01
C THR A 77 -16.64 -5.98 -5.29
N LEU A 78 -16.81 -5.23 -4.21
CA LEU A 78 -15.67 -4.76 -3.39
C LEU A 78 -14.84 -5.94 -2.86
N GLY A 79 -15.49 -7.01 -2.41
CA GLY A 79 -14.80 -8.21 -1.91
C GLY A 79 -14.00 -8.95 -2.98
N GLU A 80 -14.54 -9.07 -4.19
CA GLU A 80 -13.81 -9.65 -5.33
C GLU A 80 -12.62 -8.78 -5.74
N PHE A 81 -12.78 -7.46 -5.72
CA PHE A 81 -11.69 -6.52 -5.96
C PHE A 81 -10.59 -6.63 -4.90
N GLU A 82 -10.97 -6.71 -3.62
CA GLU A 82 -10.04 -6.88 -2.52
C GLU A 82 -9.25 -8.19 -2.65
N ALA A 83 -9.94 -9.30 -2.94
CA ALA A 83 -9.29 -10.59 -3.17
C ALA A 83 -8.33 -10.54 -4.36
N TRP A 84 -8.74 -9.93 -5.46
CA TRP A 84 -7.87 -9.75 -6.63
C TRP A 84 -6.64 -8.91 -6.28
N LEU A 85 -6.81 -7.80 -5.56
CA LEU A 85 -5.70 -6.91 -5.16
C LEU A 85 -4.73 -7.63 -4.23
N ALA A 86 -5.22 -8.42 -3.29
CA ALA A 86 -4.39 -9.22 -2.39
C ALA A 86 -3.54 -10.23 -3.16
N LEU A 87 -4.11 -10.94 -4.13
CA LEU A 87 -3.38 -11.86 -5.00
C LEU A 87 -2.36 -11.14 -5.89
N GLU A 88 -2.73 -10.00 -6.45
CA GLU A 88 -1.85 -9.19 -7.30
C GLU A 88 -0.62 -8.70 -6.53
N ILE A 89 -0.80 -8.30 -5.27
CA ILE A 89 0.31 -7.88 -4.40
C ILE A 89 1.13 -9.10 -3.94
N ALA A 90 0.49 -10.08 -3.32
CA ALA A 90 1.18 -11.17 -2.65
C ALA A 90 1.84 -12.15 -3.62
N GLN A 91 1.16 -12.53 -4.70
CA GLN A 91 1.68 -13.52 -5.62
C GLN A 91 2.45 -12.90 -6.78
N ARG A 92 1.96 -11.82 -7.36
CA ARG A 92 2.57 -11.25 -8.55
C ARG A 92 3.60 -10.18 -8.25
N HIS A 93 3.27 -9.16 -7.46
CA HIS A 93 4.20 -8.07 -7.19
C HIS A 93 5.39 -8.56 -6.34
N HIS A 94 5.13 -9.27 -5.24
CA HIS A 94 6.18 -9.77 -4.34
C HIS A 94 7.17 -10.71 -5.02
N HIS A 95 6.76 -11.41 -6.08
CA HIS A 95 7.60 -12.33 -6.84
C HIS A 95 8.05 -11.80 -8.22
N SER A 96 7.72 -10.55 -8.55
CA SER A 96 8.21 -9.91 -9.77
C SER A 96 9.61 -9.34 -9.57
N LYS A 97 10.49 -9.56 -10.54
CA LYS A 97 11.83 -8.94 -10.56
C LYS A 97 11.70 -7.44 -10.75
N LEU A 98 12.30 -6.66 -9.87
CA LEU A 98 12.30 -5.21 -9.93
C LEU A 98 13.68 -4.67 -10.28
N ARG A 99 13.72 -3.74 -11.24
CA ARG A 99 14.97 -3.07 -11.65
C ARG A 99 15.64 -2.35 -10.48
N ASP A 100 14.86 -1.71 -9.63
CA ASP A 100 15.37 -0.96 -8.46
C ASP A 100 15.97 -1.87 -7.37
N LEU A 101 15.64 -3.16 -7.40
CA LEU A 101 16.25 -4.19 -6.55
C LEU A 101 17.31 -5.01 -7.29
N MET A 102 17.94 -4.42 -8.33
CA MET A 102 18.96 -5.07 -9.15
C MET A 102 18.51 -6.43 -9.74
N GLY A 103 17.22 -6.56 -10.03
CA GLY A 103 16.64 -7.79 -10.55
C GLY A 103 16.19 -8.80 -9.48
N ALA A 104 16.36 -8.49 -8.20
CA ALA A 104 15.75 -9.27 -7.13
C ALA A 104 14.24 -9.01 -7.04
N THR A 105 13.53 -9.90 -6.34
CA THR A 105 12.11 -9.72 -6.04
C THR A 105 11.93 -9.05 -4.67
N PRO A 106 10.80 -8.36 -4.40
CA PRO A 106 10.51 -7.84 -3.06
C PRO A 106 10.58 -8.93 -1.98
N ALA A 107 10.05 -10.13 -2.25
CA ALA A 107 10.09 -11.25 -1.31
C ALA A 107 11.53 -11.67 -1.00
N SER A 108 12.35 -11.94 -2.03
CA SER A 108 13.74 -12.35 -1.82
C SER A 108 14.59 -11.28 -1.13
N SER A 109 14.30 -10.00 -1.42
CA SER A 109 14.98 -8.88 -0.75
C SER A 109 14.57 -8.77 0.72
N TRP A 110 13.31 -9.01 1.02
CA TRP A 110 12.82 -9.05 2.39
C TRP A 110 13.49 -10.17 3.19
N ASP A 111 13.50 -11.38 2.64
CA ASP A 111 14.11 -12.55 3.28
C ASP A 111 15.60 -12.30 3.55
N ALA A 112 16.33 -11.82 2.55
CA ALA A 112 17.77 -11.51 2.68
C ALA A 112 18.06 -10.44 3.76
N LEU A 113 17.15 -9.50 3.98
CA LEU A 113 17.30 -8.44 4.98
C LEU A 113 16.85 -8.88 6.39
N THR A 114 15.97 -9.86 6.49
CA THR A 114 15.39 -10.29 7.77
C THR A 114 16.08 -11.52 8.36
N GLU A 115 16.60 -12.43 7.55
CA GLU A 115 17.31 -13.62 8.03
C GLU A 115 18.55 -13.34 8.90
N PRO A 116 19.44 -12.40 8.54
CA PRO A 116 20.66 -12.16 9.32
C PRO A 116 20.47 -11.23 10.52
N THR A 117 19.28 -10.66 10.72
CA THR A 117 19.06 -9.73 11.84
C THR A 117 18.70 -10.47 13.12
N PRO A 118 19.46 -10.28 14.22
CA PRO A 118 19.12 -10.85 15.51
C PRO A 118 17.84 -10.23 16.13
N THR A 119 17.27 -9.22 15.48
CA THR A 119 16.04 -8.58 15.93
C THR A 119 14.86 -9.21 15.19
N PRO A 120 14.05 -10.04 15.85
CA PRO A 120 12.89 -10.63 15.21
C PRO A 120 11.93 -9.56 14.75
N THR A 121 11.33 -9.75 13.57
CA THR A 121 10.23 -8.91 13.11
C THR A 121 9.16 -8.86 14.19
N ARG A 122 8.84 -7.66 14.68
CA ARG A 122 7.81 -7.49 15.71
C ARG A 122 6.46 -7.90 15.14
N ARG A 123 5.83 -8.89 15.78
CA ARG A 123 4.43 -9.20 15.52
C ARG A 123 3.57 -8.28 16.37
N LEU A 124 2.47 -7.79 15.82
CA LEU A 124 1.44 -7.12 16.59
C LEU A 124 0.99 -8.07 17.70
N GLN A 125 1.07 -7.59 18.95
CA GLN A 125 0.51 -8.32 20.09
C GLN A 125 -0.97 -7.98 20.17
N GLY A 126 -1.81 -8.99 20.32
CA GLY A 126 -3.26 -8.82 20.38
C GLY A 126 -3.99 -9.19 19.10
N THR A 127 -5.30 -9.06 19.14
CA THR A 127 -6.19 -9.33 18.01
C THR A 127 -6.22 -8.14 17.04
N PHE A 128 -6.62 -8.40 15.80
CA PHE A 128 -6.85 -7.33 14.81
C PHE A 128 -7.87 -6.31 15.31
N GLU A 129 -8.88 -6.72 16.07
CA GLU A 129 -9.88 -5.83 16.68
C GLU A 129 -9.26 -4.87 17.69
N GLU A 130 -8.32 -5.33 18.52
CA GLU A 130 -7.59 -4.46 19.45
C GLU A 130 -6.72 -3.44 18.73
N ALA A 131 -6.05 -3.86 17.65
CA ALA A 131 -5.25 -2.97 16.83
C ALA A 131 -6.10 -1.92 16.09
N THR A 132 -7.34 -2.25 15.71
CA THR A 132 -8.23 -1.34 14.98
C THR A 132 -9.01 -0.37 15.87
N ARG A 133 -9.05 -0.56 17.19
CA ARG A 133 -9.75 0.35 18.13
C ARG A 133 -9.31 1.81 17.99
N PHE A 134 -8.10 2.07 17.56
CA PHE A 134 -7.58 3.42 17.34
C PHE A 134 -8.01 4.06 16.02
N LEU A 135 -8.60 3.29 15.12
CA LEU A 135 -9.05 3.78 13.81
C LEU A 135 -10.51 4.27 13.81
N ILE A 136 -11.24 4.03 14.91
CA ILE A 136 -12.70 4.24 14.99
C ILE A 136 -13.08 5.47 15.87
N GLN A 137 -12.11 6.28 16.27
CA GLN A 137 -12.39 7.52 17.05
C GLN A 137 -12.29 8.77 16.20
#